data_efce006e62cbb3eac9148ff10ccef096
#
_entry.id   efce006e62cbb3eac9148ff10ccef096
#
_cell.length_a   1.000
_cell.length_b   1.000
_cell.length_c   1.000
_cell.angle_alpha   90.00
_cell.angle_beta   90.00
_cell.angle_gamma   90.00
#
_symmetry.space_group_name_H-M   'P 1'
#
loop_
_entity.id
_entity.type
_entity.pdbx_description
1 polymer ?
#
loop_
_entity_poly.entity_id
_entity_poly.type
_entity_poly.pdbx_seq_one_letter_code
_entity_poly.pdbx_strand_id
1 'polypeptide(L)'
;LVGPNSIGLVSTATGLDATFLEGRPPEGSLSLMSQSGAFIAAVIGWAAQHDIGFNDVVSLGNEAVLDEVDFLRQWDDDPATDVILAYVEDIDDGQAFIETAQDVTATTPVVVIKSGRTEAGAAAAKSHTGSMAGHDDAYRAAFEQAGVLRADTIQDVFDVGQLLAGQPGLDGDRVAVLTNGGGPGVLTTDAVGDSRLDIATFSDETRADLDELLPAAADITNPLDIIGDADLARFDAALDAVLADEAVDGAVVLSVPTALYEVDALADRIGDRQTEHGTPVVACLMGGEPADRAADTLAEYGIPNHFDPARAVASLEALADYGDIRDREYETPTEFAVDRERAFEILAQADDREVDYLGVEAMELLAAYGIP
;
A
#
# COMPACT_ATOMS: atom_id res chain seq x y z
N LEU A 1 23.83 -14.00 6.44
CA LEU A 1 24.06 -14.28 5.01
C LEU A 1 22.76 -13.99 4.28
N VAL A 2 22.77 -13.02 3.36
CA VAL A 2 21.66 -12.75 2.42
C VAL A 2 21.86 -13.62 1.18
N GLY A 3 20.81 -14.22 0.64
CA GLY A 3 20.88 -15.17 -0.48
C GLY A 3 21.09 -16.62 -0.02
N PRO A 4 21.66 -17.51 -0.88
CA PRO A 4 22.32 -17.24 -2.19
C PRO A 4 21.37 -16.82 -3.31
N ASN A 5 21.89 -16.69 -4.53
CA ASN A 5 21.10 -16.24 -5.71
C ASN A 5 20.46 -14.85 -5.49
N SER A 6 21.22 -13.94 -4.89
CA SER A 6 20.83 -12.58 -4.57
C SER A 6 21.62 -11.58 -5.42
N ILE A 7 21.00 -10.47 -5.80
CA ILE A 7 21.70 -9.34 -6.40
C ILE A 7 22.54 -8.58 -5.36
N GLY A 8 22.17 -8.66 -4.09
CA GLY A 8 22.79 -7.94 -3.01
C GLY A 8 21.83 -6.98 -2.30
N LEU A 9 22.39 -5.94 -1.69
CA LEU A 9 21.64 -4.95 -0.95
C LEU A 9 22.20 -3.53 -1.16
N VAL A 10 21.30 -2.56 -1.02
CA VAL A 10 21.62 -1.13 -0.97
C VAL A 10 21.07 -0.57 0.34
N SER A 11 21.84 0.26 1.02
CA SER A 11 21.37 1.12 2.11
C SER A 11 21.77 2.55 1.78
N THR A 12 20.78 3.39 1.50
CA THR A 12 21.03 4.76 1.01
C THR A 12 21.55 5.65 2.14
N ALA A 13 20.98 5.52 3.34
CA ALA A 13 21.37 6.27 4.54
C ALA A 13 22.85 6.04 4.93
N THR A 14 23.37 4.83 4.74
CA THR A 14 24.77 4.50 5.02
C THR A 14 25.68 4.67 3.80
N GLY A 15 25.12 4.87 2.62
CA GLY A 15 25.84 4.89 1.35
C GLY A 15 26.38 3.52 0.92
N LEU A 16 25.93 2.43 1.55
CA LEU A 16 26.32 1.08 1.20
C LEU A 16 25.62 0.64 -0.09
N ASP A 17 26.40 0.13 -1.02
CA ASP A 17 25.91 -0.55 -2.22
C ASP A 17 26.75 -1.82 -2.43
N ALA A 18 26.16 -2.94 -2.13
CA ALA A 18 26.74 -4.26 -2.29
C ALA A 18 26.03 -5.05 -3.40
N THR A 19 25.66 -4.36 -4.48
CA THR A 19 25.03 -4.93 -5.65
C THR A 19 25.97 -4.89 -6.86
N PHE A 20 25.54 -5.50 -7.97
CA PHE A 20 26.19 -5.36 -9.28
C PHE A 20 25.31 -4.57 -10.27
N LEU A 21 24.34 -3.81 -9.76
CA LEU A 21 23.42 -3.01 -10.58
C LEU A 21 24.04 -1.68 -10.98
N GLU A 22 23.62 -1.16 -12.13
CA GLU A 22 23.93 0.20 -12.54
C GLU A 22 22.94 1.18 -11.90
N GLY A 23 23.46 2.20 -11.20
CA GLY A 23 22.66 3.24 -10.53
C GLY A 23 22.28 2.88 -9.11
N ARG A 24 21.89 3.92 -8.38
CA ARG A 24 21.38 3.83 -7.01
C ARG A 24 19.99 4.46 -6.94
N PRO A 25 19.09 3.93 -6.11
CA PRO A 25 17.82 4.61 -5.86
C PRO A 25 18.08 5.93 -5.12
N PRO A 26 17.19 6.92 -5.26
CA PRO A 26 17.20 8.10 -4.40
C PRO A 26 17.07 7.71 -2.93
N GLU A 27 17.60 8.58 -2.03
CA GLU A 27 17.38 8.44 -0.59
C GLU A 27 15.92 8.74 -0.25
N GLY A 28 15.31 7.94 0.64
CA GLY A 28 13.94 8.09 1.09
C GLY A 28 13.62 7.12 2.22
N SER A 29 12.34 6.94 2.52
CA SER A 29 11.87 6.18 3.67
C SER A 29 11.20 4.84 3.35
N LEU A 30 11.18 4.43 2.09
CA LEU A 30 10.67 3.10 1.70
C LEU A 30 11.78 2.05 1.88
N SER A 31 11.47 0.93 2.52
CA SER A 31 12.36 -0.24 2.54
C SER A 31 11.77 -1.36 1.69
N LEU A 32 12.54 -1.89 0.75
CA LEU A 32 12.07 -2.89 -0.23
C LEU A 32 12.83 -4.20 -0.09
N MET A 33 12.12 -5.29 0.11
CA MET A 33 12.66 -6.63 -0.05
C MET A 33 12.03 -7.36 -1.25
N SER A 34 12.82 -8.21 -1.89
CA SER A 34 12.32 -9.01 -3.01
C SER A 34 13.04 -10.34 -3.12
N GLN A 35 12.28 -11.40 -3.30
CA GLN A 35 12.78 -12.72 -3.66
C GLN A 35 13.26 -12.77 -5.12
N SER A 36 12.78 -11.84 -5.96
CA SER A 36 13.20 -11.72 -7.36
C SER A 36 14.28 -10.64 -7.54
N GLY A 37 15.50 -11.06 -7.89
CA GLY A 37 16.57 -10.12 -8.23
C GLY A 37 16.25 -9.29 -9.49
N ALA A 38 15.65 -9.89 -10.51
CA ALA A 38 15.26 -9.18 -11.72
C ALA A 38 14.23 -8.08 -11.46
N PHE A 39 13.33 -8.30 -10.48
CA PHE A 39 12.38 -7.29 -10.04
C PHE A 39 13.10 -6.07 -9.46
N ILE A 40 14.05 -6.27 -8.55
CA ILE A 40 14.85 -5.17 -7.97
C ILE A 40 15.59 -4.39 -9.05
N ALA A 41 16.22 -5.07 -10.01
CA ALA A 41 16.93 -4.40 -11.09
C ALA A 41 16.02 -3.47 -11.91
N ALA A 42 14.80 -3.92 -12.20
CA ALA A 42 13.80 -3.12 -12.91
C ALA A 42 13.29 -1.94 -12.05
N VAL A 43 13.03 -2.20 -10.77
CA VAL A 43 12.47 -1.21 -9.83
C VAL A 43 13.45 -0.07 -9.55
N ILE A 44 14.73 -0.35 -9.28
CA ILE A 44 15.73 0.69 -8.99
C ILE A 44 15.83 1.69 -10.15
N GLY A 45 15.88 1.18 -11.40
CA GLY A 45 15.94 2.05 -12.56
C GLY A 45 14.68 2.87 -12.81
N TRP A 46 13.52 2.30 -12.52
CA TRP A 46 12.23 2.98 -12.64
C TRP A 46 12.03 4.01 -11.52
N ALA A 47 12.33 3.65 -10.29
CA ALA A 47 12.21 4.53 -9.13
C ALA A 47 13.09 5.79 -9.25
N ALA A 48 14.32 5.64 -9.77
CA ALA A 48 15.20 6.79 -10.02
C ALA A 48 14.66 7.78 -11.07
N GLN A 49 13.75 7.34 -11.96
CA GLN A 49 13.10 8.22 -12.94
C GLN A 49 11.83 8.89 -12.40
N HIS A 50 11.30 8.41 -11.28
CA HIS A 50 10.06 8.90 -10.67
C HIS A 50 10.30 9.46 -9.27
N ASP A 51 11.56 9.75 -8.94
CA ASP A 51 12.02 10.32 -7.65
C ASP A 51 11.50 9.55 -6.42
N ILE A 52 11.30 8.22 -6.57
CA ILE A 52 10.89 7.35 -5.47
C ILE A 52 12.12 6.97 -4.65
N GLY A 53 12.18 7.45 -3.41
CA GLY A 53 13.29 7.25 -2.51
C GLY A 53 13.17 5.98 -1.64
N PHE A 54 14.31 5.34 -1.40
CA PHE A 54 14.41 4.18 -0.53
C PHE A 54 15.39 4.43 0.62
N ASN A 55 15.10 3.85 1.78
CA ASN A 55 16.06 3.66 2.86
C ASN A 55 16.95 2.44 2.54
N ASP A 56 16.32 1.27 2.42
CA ASP A 56 17.02 0.02 2.11
C ASP A 56 16.36 -0.69 0.93
N VAL A 57 17.18 -1.41 0.14
CA VAL A 57 16.70 -2.36 -0.87
C VAL A 57 17.45 -3.66 -0.75
N VAL A 58 16.76 -4.77 -0.55
CA VAL A 58 17.35 -6.08 -0.31
C VAL A 58 16.81 -7.13 -1.26
N SER A 59 17.74 -7.84 -1.93
CA SER A 59 17.41 -9.05 -2.69
C SER A 59 17.57 -10.27 -1.78
N LEU A 60 16.45 -10.89 -1.39
CA LEU A 60 16.45 -12.04 -0.49
C LEU A 60 17.09 -13.28 -1.14
N GLY A 61 16.79 -13.52 -2.41
CA GLY A 61 17.28 -14.69 -3.14
C GLY A 61 16.64 -15.98 -2.59
N ASN A 62 17.46 -16.99 -2.26
CA ASN A 62 16.99 -18.30 -1.79
C ASN A 62 16.86 -18.42 -0.26
N GLU A 63 16.99 -17.33 0.47
CA GLU A 63 16.67 -17.20 1.92
C GLU A 63 17.29 -18.29 2.81
N ALA A 64 18.54 -18.66 2.54
CA ALA A 64 19.18 -19.77 3.25
C ALA A 64 19.46 -19.50 4.75
N VAL A 65 19.49 -18.22 5.16
CA VAL A 65 19.77 -17.80 6.55
C VAL A 65 18.89 -16.65 6.99
N LEU A 66 18.76 -15.59 6.17
CA LEU A 66 17.90 -14.44 6.43
C LEU A 66 16.74 -14.48 5.44
N ASP A 67 15.55 -14.30 5.95
CA ASP A 67 14.28 -14.32 5.23
C ASP A 67 13.50 -13.01 5.41
N GLU A 68 12.27 -12.96 4.93
CA GLU A 68 11.38 -11.81 5.05
C GLU A 68 11.07 -11.44 6.50
N VAL A 69 11.01 -12.42 7.41
CA VAL A 69 10.71 -12.19 8.83
C VAL A 69 11.82 -11.41 9.52
N ASP A 70 13.08 -11.69 9.17
CA ASP A 70 14.24 -10.97 9.71
C ASP A 70 14.23 -9.50 9.30
N PHE A 71 13.89 -9.20 8.02
CA PHE A 71 13.85 -7.85 7.51
C PHE A 71 12.63 -7.08 8.00
N LEU A 72 11.46 -7.71 8.16
CA LEU A 72 10.31 -7.09 8.80
C LEU A 72 10.67 -6.54 10.18
N ARG A 73 11.28 -7.36 11.04
CA ARG A 73 11.72 -6.94 12.38
C ARG A 73 12.77 -5.84 12.36
N GLN A 74 13.76 -5.98 11.44
CA GLN A 74 14.85 -5.00 11.35
C GLN A 74 14.36 -3.63 10.95
N TRP A 75 13.42 -3.55 10.01
CA TRP A 75 12.91 -2.29 9.49
C TRP A 75 11.84 -1.66 10.36
N ASP A 76 11.11 -2.43 11.14
CA ASP A 76 10.22 -1.90 12.18
C ASP A 76 10.99 -1.15 13.27
N ASP A 77 12.19 -1.65 13.62
CA ASP A 77 13.10 -1.00 14.57
C ASP A 77 13.89 0.18 13.95
N ASP A 78 13.84 0.38 12.64
CA ASP A 78 14.61 1.42 11.94
C ASP A 78 13.78 2.70 11.72
N PRO A 79 14.11 3.81 12.42
CA PRO A 79 13.37 5.07 12.29
C PRO A 79 13.50 5.74 10.92
N ALA A 80 14.32 5.23 10.01
CA ALA A 80 14.43 5.69 8.65
C ALA A 80 13.48 4.96 7.68
N THR A 81 12.75 3.95 8.17
CA THR A 81 11.75 3.21 7.39
C THR A 81 10.34 3.61 7.80
N ASP A 82 9.60 4.26 6.90
CA ASP A 82 8.19 4.59 7.10
C ASP A 82 7.26 3.51 6.56
N VAL A 83 7.67 2.80 5.50
CA VAL A 83 6.87 1.75 4.83
C VAL A 83 7.76 0.62 4.36
N ILE A 84 7.30 -0.61 4.57
CA ILE A 84 7.95 -1.82 4.07
C ILE A 84 7.21 -2.31 2.82
N LEU A 85 7.94 -2.48 1.73
CA LEU A 85 7.47 -3.04 0.47
C LEU A 85 8.08 -4.42 0.26
N ALA A 86 7.28 -5.39 -0.18
CA ALA A 86 7.77 -6.74 -0.43
C ALA A 86 7.25 -7.34 -1.74
N TYR A 87 8.15 -7.98 -2.48
CA TYR A 87 7.80 -8.89 -3.58
C TYR A 87 8.08 -10.33 -3.14
N VAL A 88 7.02 -11.12 -3.03
CA VAL A 88 7.07 -12.46 -2.46
C VAL A 88 6.59 -13.51 -3.48
N GLU A 89 7.35 -14.56 -3.63
CA GLU A 89 7.04 -15.74 -4.46
C GLU A 89 6.51 -16.90 -3.59
N ASP A 90 7.10 -17.09 -2.41
CA ASP A 90 6.73 -18.11 -1.43
C ASP A 90 7.06 -17.62 0.00
N ILE A 91 6.49 -18.21 1.03
CA ILE A 91 6.80 -17.98 2.45
C ILE A 91 6.93 -19.34 3.10
N ASP A 92 8.14 -19.67 3.56
CA ASP A 92 8.45 -20.99 4.12
C ASP A 92 7.81 -21.20 5.50
N ASP A 93 7.90 -20.21 6.39
CA ASP A 93 7.27 -20.23 7.72
C ASP A 93 6.14 -19.21 7.82
N GLY A 94 4.98 -19.58 7.27
CA GLY A 94 3.79 -18.73 7.27
C GLY A 94 3.30 -18.33 8.67
N GLN A 95 3.55 -19.17 9.70
CA GLN A 95 3.17 -18.82 11.07
C GLN A 95 4.08 -17.74 11.64
N ALA A 96 5.39 -17.87 11.48
CA ALA A 96 6.36 -16.87 11.91
C ALA A 96 6.15 -15.54 11.18
N PHE A 97 5.81 -15.60 9.88
CA PHE A 97 5.47 -14.42 9.09
C PHE A 97 4.24 -13.70 9.65
N ILE A 98 3.13 -14.42 9.88
CA ILE A 98 1.88 -13.82 10.41
C ILE A 98 2.14 -13.18 11.77
N GLU A 99 2.78 -13.89 12.70
CA GLU A 99 3.05 -13.39 14.05
C GLU A 99 3.95 -12.14 14.02
N THR A 100 4.99 -12.15 13.18
CA THR A 100 5.89 -11.00 13.07
C THR A 100 5.21 -9.82 12.36
N ALA A 101 4.49 -10.08 11.28
CA ALA A 101 3.81 -9.00 10.56
C ALA A 101 2.70 -8.34 11.39
N GLN A 102 2.00 -9.09 12.27
CA GLN A 102 1.04 -8.50 13.21
C GLN A 102 1.68 -7.50 14.17
N ASP A 103 2.88 -7.80 14.66
CA ASP A 103 3.63 -6.88 15.53
C ASP A 103 4.09 -5.64 14.75
N VAL A 104 4.64 -5.84 13.55
CA VAL A 104 5.19 -4.79 12.69
C VAL A 104 4.09 -3.86 12.16
N THR A 105 2.98 -4.40 11.66
CA THR A 105 1.91 -3.59 11.04
C THR A 105 1.14 -2.71 12.02
N ALA A 106 1.33 -2.90 13.33
CA ALA A 106 0.82 -1.99 14.34
C ALA A 106 1.50 -0.60 14.31
N THR A 107 2.70 -0.50 13.76
CA THR A 107 3.52 0.72 13.71
C THR A 107 4.03 1.06 12.32
N THR A 108 4.42 0.06 11.53
CA THR A 108 5.03 0.21 10.20
C THR A 108 4.18 -0.50 9.15
N PRO A 109 3.56 0.19 8.20
CA PRO A 109 2.76 -0.44 7.15
C PRO A 109 3.61 -1.34 6.26
N VAL A 110 3.04 -2.49 5.91
CA VAL A 110 3.64 -3.49 5.03
C VAL A 110 2.76 -3.69 3.80
N VAL A 111 3.33 -3.47 2.62
CA VAL A 111 2.64 -3.64 1.32
C VAL A 111 3.31 -4.77 0.55
N VAL A 112 2.54 -5.79 0.19
CA VAL A 112 3.08 -6.99 -0.46
C VAL A 112 2.45 -7.22 -1.84
N ILE A 113 3.29 -7.48 -2.82
CA ILE A 113 2.88 -8.07 -4.09
C ILE A 113 3.27 -9.55 -4.11
N LYS A 114 2.27 -10.42 -4.25
CA LYS A 114 2.46 -11.88 -4.33
C LYS A 114 2.42 -12.34 -5.78
N SER A 115 3.49 -12.95 -6.24
CA SER A 115 3.51 -13.57 -7.57
C SER A 115 2.91 -14.99 -7.55
N GLY A 116 2.60 -15.54 -8.72
CA GLY A 116 2.08 -16.91 -8.83
C GLY A 116 0.64 -17.10 -8.34
N ARG A 117 -0.21 -16.07 -8.42
CA ARG A 117 -1.60 -16.06 -7.93
C ARG A 117 -2.55 -16.98 -8.71
N THR A 118 -2.31 -17.15 -9.99
CA THR A 118 -3.13 -18.01 -10.86
C THR A 118 -2.50 -19.37 -11.06
N GLU A 119 -3.26 -20.38 -11.47
CA GLU A 119 -2.70 -21.71 -11.80
C GLU A 119 -1.56 -21.61 -12.84
N ALA A 120 -1.71 -20.76 -13.84
CA ALA A 120 -0.67 -20.54 -14.85
C ALA A 120 0.55 -19.82 -14.24
N GLY A 121 0.34 -18.81 -13.40
CA GLY A 121 1.38 -18.11 -12.67
C GLY A 121 2.13 -19.03 -11.69
N ALA A 122 1.42 -19.85 -10.93
CA ALA A 122 2.01 -20.85 -10.03
C ALA A 122 2.84 -21.89 -10.77
N ALA A 123 2.39 -22.37 -11.93
CA ALA A 123 3.16 -23.27 -12.77
C ALA A 123 4.43 -22.61 -13.31
N ALA A 124 4.37 -21.32 -13.66
CA ALA A 124 5.55 -20.55 -14.10
C ALA A 124 6.53 -20.33 -12.93
N ALA A 125 6.06 -19.95 -11.74
CA ALA A 125 6.87 -19.79 -10.55
C ALA A 125 7.59 -21.10 -10.17
N LYS A 126 6.86 -22.21 -10.14
CA LYS A 126 7.45 -23.54 -9.90
C LYS A 126 8.55 -23.90 -10.89
N SER A 127 8.40 -23.53 -12.17
CA SER A 127 9.44 -23.76 -13.18
C SER A 127 10.66 -22.87 -12.99
N HIS A 128 10.49 -21.69 -12.36
CA HIS A 128 11.54 -20.70 -12.17
C HIS A 128 12.33 -20.93 -10.87
N THR A 129 11.64 -21.15 -9.75
CA THR A 129 12.24 -21.25 -8.42
C THR A 129 12.34 -22.66 -7.88
N GLY A 130 11.58 -23.60 -8.45
CA GLY A 130 11.48 -24.98 -7.95
C GLY A 130 10.57 -25.15 -6.73
N SER A 131 10.07 -24.05 -6.14
CA SER A 131 9.16 -24.09 -5.00
C SER A 131 7.72 -24.45 -5.42
N MET A 132 6.97 -25.08 -4.53
CA MET A 132 5.54 -25.31 -4.73
C MET A 132 4.77 -24.13 -4.13
N ALA A 133 4.36 -23.18 -4.98
CA ALA A 133 3.50 -22.09 -4.54
C ALA A 133 2.22 -22.66 -3.90
N GLY A 134 1.91 -22.21 -2.71
CA GLY A 134 0.64 -22.51 -2.03
C GLY A 134 -0.55 -21.92 -2.79
N HIS A 135 -1.77 -22.29 -2.41
CA HIS A 135 -2.98 -21.72 -2.99
C HIS A 135 -3.09 -20.22 -2.65
N ASP A 136 -3.42 -19.38 -3.63
CA ASP A 136 -3.53 -17.92 -3.47
C ASP A 136 -4.50 -17.50 -2.34
N ASP A 137 -5.58 -18.28 -2.15
CA ASP A 137 -6.52 -18.05 -1.06
C ASP A 137 -5.89 -18.19 0.33
N ALA A 138 -4.88 -19.06 0.49
CA ALA A 138 -4.16 -19.18 1.76
C ALA A 138 -3.29 -17.96 2.02
N TYR A 139 -2.60 -17.43 0.99
CA TYR A 139 -1.83 -16.19 1.10
C TYR A 139 -2.72 -14.98 1.40
N ARG A 140 -3.88 -14.87 0.72
CA ARG A 140 -4.84 -13.81 1.00
C ARG A 140 -5.28 -13.83 2.46
N ALA A 141 -5.68 -15.00 2.96
CA ALA A 141 -6.09 -15.14 4.36
C ALA A 141 -4.94 -14.85 5.34
N ALA A 142 -3.70 -15.27 5.01
CA ALA A 142 -2.53 -15.01 5.83
C ALA A 142 -2.19 -13.50 5.88
N PHE A 143 -2.20 -12.81 4.76
CA PHE A 143 -1.94 -11.36 4.69
C PHE A 143 -3.03 -10.55 5.42
N GLU A 144 -4.31 -10.92 5.24
CA GLU A 144 -5.41 -10.31 5.98
C GLU A 144 -5.27 -10.52 7.49
N GLN A 145 -4.91 -11.74 7.92
CA GLN A 145 -4.65 -12.06 9.33
C GLN A 145 -3.44 -11.32 9.86
N ALA A 146 -2.41 -11.14 9.05
CA ALA A 146 -1.17 -10.45 9.40
C ALA A 146 -1.28 -8.92 9.37
N GLY A 147 -2.38 -8.36 8.89
CA GLY A 147 -2.52 -6.92 8.70
C GLY A 147 -1.66 -6.37 7.56
N VAL A 148 -1.33 -7.20 6.58
CA VAL A 148 -0.49 -6.82 5.44
C VAL A 148 -1.38 -6.36 4.29
N LEU A 149 -1.10 -5.19 3.74
CA LEU A 149 -1.75 -4.65 2.56
C LEU A 149 -1.27 -5.41 1.31
N ARG A 150 -2.22 -5.90 0.52
CA ARG A 150 -1.90 -6.64 -0.70
C ARG A 150 -2.10 -5.78 -1.93
N ALA A 151 -1.05 -5.62 -2.72
CA ALA A 151 -1.09 -4.96 -4.02
C ALA A 151 -1.18 -5.99 -5.16
N ASP A 152 -1.89 -5.63 -6.23
CA ASP A 152 -2.09 -6.49 -7.40
C ASP A 152 -1.08 -6.25 -8.51
N THR A 153 -0.56 -5.03 -8.61
CA THR A 153 0.41 -4.62 -9.62
C THR A 153 1.63 -3.95 -8.98
N ILE A 154 2.72 -3.87 -9.73
CA ILE A 154 3.93 -3.14 -9.30
C ILE A 154 3.60 -1.66 -9.04
N GLN A 155 2.71 -1.09 -9.87
CA GLN A 155 2.31 0.29 -9.74
C GLN A 155 1.58 0.53 -8.41
N ASP A 156 0.65 -0.36 -8.03
CA ASP A 156 -0.10 -0.24 -6.78
C ASP A 156 0.83 -0.29 -5.55
N VAL A 157 1.88 -1.14 -5.56
CA VAL A 157 2.86 -1.19 -4.47
C VAL A 157 3.47 0.18 -4.20
N PHE A 158 3.83 0.90 -5.27
CA PHE A 158 4.48 2.21 -5.13
C PHE A 158 3.49 3.34 -4.89
N ASP A 159 2.31 3.30 -5.50
CA ASP A 159 1.25 4.28 -5.26
C ASP A 159 0.83 4.27 -3.77
N VAL A 160 0.57 3.08 -3.25
CA VAL A 160 0.21 2.88 -1.84
C VAL A 160 1.39 3.21 -0.92
N GLY A 161 2.60 2.74 -1.26
CA GLY A 161 3.80 2.98 -0.47
C GLY A 161 4.13 4.46 -0.33
N GLN A 162 4.05 5.23 -1.41
CA GLN A 162 4.29 6.68 -1.39
C GLN A 162 3.24 7.42 -0.56
N LEU A 163 1.96 7.05 -0.67
CA LEU A 163 0.91 7.68 0.11
C LEU A 163 1.06 7.40 1.61
N LEU A 164 1.30 6.14 1.98
CA LEU A 164 1.51 5.73 3.37
C LEU A 164 2.73 6.41 4.01
N ALA A 165 3.80 6.63 3.24
CA ALA A 165 5.01 7.30 3.72
C ALA A 165 4.86 8.83 3.80
N GLY A 166 4.05 9.42 2.92
CA GLY A 166 3.98 10.87 2.74
C GLY A 166 2.81 11.56 3.43
N GLN A 167 1.72 10.83 3.71
CA GLN A 167 0.48 11.44 4.18
C GLN A 167 0.11 10.99 5.59
N PRO A 168 -0.60 11.83 6.36
CA PRO A 168 -1.19 11.41 7.64
C PRO A 168 -2.19 10.28 7.43
N GLY A 169 -2.45 9.50 8.48
CA GLY A 169 -3.46 8.45 8.44
C GLY A 169 -4.86 8.97 8.11
N LEU A 170 -5.68 8.11 7.54
CA LEU A 170 -7.07 8.40 7.24
C LEU A 170 -7.94 7.76 8.33
N ASP A 171 -8.57 8.60 9.17
CA ASP A 171 -9.36 8.16 10.33
C ASP A 171 -10.86 8.02 9.96
N GLY A 172 -11.16 7.29 8.90
CA GLY A 172 -12.52 7.08 8.40
C GLY A 172 -12.53 6.66 6.94
N ASP A 173 -13.66 6.87 6.27
CA ASP A 173 -13.88 6.43 4.90
C ASP A 173 -14.54 7.51 4.01
N ARG A 174 -14.76 8.73 4.54
CA ARG A 174 -15.48 9.80 3.87
C ARG A 174 -14.54 10.68 3.07
N VAL A 175 -14.64 10.60 1.75
CA VAL A 175 -13.72 11.28 0.83
C VAL A 175 -14.39 12.44 0.13
N ALA A 176 -13.73 13.60 0.11
CA ALA A 176 -14.10 14.73 -0.74
C ALA A 176 -13.43 14.63 -2.12
N VAL A 177 -14.16 15.00 -3.15
CA VAL A 177 -13.66 15.12 -4.53
C VAL A 177 -13.80 16.57 -4.94
N LEU A 178 -12.66 17.26 -5.12
CA LEU A 178 -12.61 18.66 -5.58
C LEU A 178 -12.06 18.72 -7.01
N THR A 179 -12.78 19.35 -7.90
CA THR A 179 -12.40 19.42 -9.33
C THR A 179 -12.81 20.73 -9.98
N ASN A 180 -12.08 21.15 -11.02
CA ASN A 180 -12.52 22.20 -11.96
C ASN A 180 -13.08 21.62 -13.27
N GLY A 181 -13.29 20.29 -13.32
CA GLY A 181 -13.80 19.62 -14.53
C GLY A 181 -14.72 18.46 -14.20
N GLY A 182 -15.99 18.55 -14.56
CA GLY A 182 -17.02 17.60 -14.20
C GLY A 182 -16.73 16.15 -14.65
N GLY A 183 -16.12 15.95 -15.84
CA GLY A 183 -15.82 14.60 -16.34
C GLY A 183 -14.91 13.78 -15.42
N PRO A 184 -13.72 14.27 -15.10
CA PRO A 184 -12.85 13.62 -14.10
C PRO A 184 -13.51 13.46 -12.73
N GLY A 185 -14.29 14.44 -12.27
CA GLY A 185 -15.04 14.35 -11.02
C GLY A 185 -16.00 13.15 -11.00
N VAL A 186 -16.75 12.93 -12.09
CA VAL A 186 -17.65 11.77 -12.22
C VAL A 186 -16.87 10.45 -12.19
N LEU A 187 -15.75 10.36 -12.93
CA LEU A 187 -14.91 9.15 -12.92
C LEU A 187 -14.34 8.85 -11.52
N THR A 188 -13.98 9.88 -10.77
CA THR A 188 -13.53 9.73 -9.38
C THR A 188 -14.66 9.22 -8.49
N THR A 189 -15.87 9.76 -8.66
CA THR A 189 -17.04 9.31 -7.90
C THR A 189 -17.39 7.85 -8.20
N ASP A 190 -17.29 7.43 -9.48
CA ASP A 190 -17.47 6.03 -9.86
C ASP A 190 -16.42 5.13 -9.17
N ALA A 191 -15.15 5.57 -9.13
CA ALA A 191 -14.09 4.82 -8.46
C ALA A 191 -14.32 4.73 -6.93
N VAL A 192 -14.79 5.80 -6.28
CA VAL A 192 -15.20 5.75 -4.87
C VAL A 192 -16.35 4.76 -4.68
N GLY A 193 -17.35 4.77 -5.58
CA GLY A 193 -18.46 3.83 -5.51
C GLY A 193 -18.08 2.36 -5.71
N ASP A 194 -16.95 2.07 -6.34
CA ASP A 194 -16.39 0.72 -6.53
C ASP A 194 -15.45 0.31 -5.37
N SER A 195 -15.11 1.24 -4.46
CA SER A 195 -14.23 1.02 -3.29
C SER A 195 -15.04 0.89 -1.99
N ARG A 196 -14.35 0.71 -0.87
CA ARG A 196 -14.97 0.78 0.48
C ARG A 196 -15.20 2.21 0.97
N LEU A 197 -14.67 3.20 0.28
CA LEU A 197 -14.78 4.61 0.66
C LEU A 197 -16.16 5.16 0.33
N ASP A 198 -16.60 6.15 1.08
CA ASP A 198 -17.86 6.86 0.88
C ASP A 198 -17.64 8.31 0.44
N ILE A 199 -18.50 8.82 -0.42
CA ILE A 199 -18.51 10.25 -0.78
C ILE A 199 -18.96 11.07 0.44
N ALA A 200 -18.08 11.94 0.96
CA ALA A 200 -18.37 12.80 2.10
C ALA A 200 -19.57 13.72 1.83
N THR A 201 -20.40 13.90 2.85
CA THR A 201 -21.45 14.92 2.83
C THR A 201 -20.99 16.13 3.62
N PHE A 202 -20.74 17.25 2.96
CA PHE A 202 -20.26 18.46 3.61
C PHE A 202 -21.22 18.97 4.69
N SER A 203 -20.66 19.51 5.76
CA SER A 203 -21.39 20.14 6.86
C SER A 203 -22.23 21.34 6.37
N ASP A 204 -23.20 21.75 7.16
CA ASP A 204 -24.01 22.95 6.81
C ASP A 204 -23.15 24.21 6.77
N GLU A 205 -22.09 24.30 7.60
CA GLU A 205 -21.16 25.41 7.65
C GLU A 205 -20.32 25.46 6.35
N THR A 206 -19.68 24.35 6.00
CA THR A 206 -18.90 24.24 4.75
C THR A 206 -19.75 24.54 3.51
N ARG A 207 -21.00 24.06 3.48
CA ARG A 207 -21.90 24.36 2.36
C ARG A 207 -22.26 25.84 2.30
N ALA A 208 -22.43 26.51 3.42
CA ALA A 208 -22.70 27.95 3.44
C ALA A 208 -21.50 28.77 2.95
N ASP A 209 -20.28 28.40 3.37
CA ASP A 209 -19.06 29.04 2.94
C ASP A 209 -18.83 28.85 1.42
N LEU A 210 -19.07 27.63 0.92
CA LEU A 210 -18.97 27.32 -0.49
C LEU A 210 -20.01 28.06 -1.35
N ASP A 211 -21.24 28.27 -0.82
CA ASP A 211 -22.29 29.05 -1.51
C ASP A 211 -21.94 30.54 -1.64
N GLU A 212 -21.20 31.09 -0.67
CA GLU A 212 -20.67 32.46 -0.72
C GLU A 212 -19.46 32.57 -1.68
N LEU A 213 -18.64 31.53 -1.76
CA LEU A 213 -17.40 31.49 -2.51
C LEU A 213 -17.60 31.21 -3.99
N LEU A 214 -18.49 30.27 -4.31
CA LEU A 214 -18.60 29.72 -5.66
C LEU A 214 -19.64 30.49 -6.49
N PRO A 215 -19.47 30.55 -7.84
CA PRO A 215 -20.48 31.14 -8.71
C PRO A 215 -21.79 30.34 -8.62
N ALA A 216 -22.91 31.01 -8.76
CA ALA A 216 -24.26 30.42 -8.68
C ALA A 216 -24.53 29.26 -9.68
N ALA A 217 -23.62 28.99 -10.59
CA ALA A 217 -23.66 27.88 -11.53
C ALA A 217 -22.94 26.62 -10.97
N ALA A 218 -22.16 26.74 -9.91
CA ALA A 218 -21.53 25.62 -9.26
C ALA A 218 -22.54 24.84 -8.42
N ASP A 219 -22.35 23.52 -8.33
CA ASP A 219 -23.08 22.66 -7.43
C ASP A 219 -22.22 22.44 -6.20
N ILE A 220 -22.70 22.86 -5.03
CA ILE A 220 -21.99 22.73 -3.74
C ILE A 220 -22.18 21.35 -3.10
N THR A 221 -22.40 20.33 -3.90
CA THR A 221 -22.39 18.93 -3.47
C THR A 221 -21.01 18.30 -3.68
N ASN A 222 -20.79 17.13 -3.16
CA ASN A 222 -19.61 16.32 -3.46
C ASN A 222 -19.97 15.29 -4.54
N PRO A 223 -19.28 15.22 -5.68
CA PRO A 223 -18.04 15.94 -6.05
C PRO A 223 -18.25 17.45 -6.18
N LEU A 224 -17.33 18.23 -5.62
CA LEU A 224 -17.34 19.68 -5.68
C LEU A 224 -16.70 20.14 -7.00
N ASP A 225 -17.55 20.50 -7.98
CA ASP A 225 -17.07 21.09 -9.23
C ASP A 225 -17.05 22.63 -9.12
N ILE A 226 -15.84 23.19 -8.97
CA ILE A 226 -15.64 24.65 -8.86
C ILE A 226 -15.65 25.36 -10.20
N ILE A 227 -16.03 24.66 -11.28
CA ILE A 227 -16.18 25.14 -12.65
C ILE A 227 -14.86 25.45 -13.36
N GLY A 228 -14.78 25.16 -14.66
CA GLY A 228 -13.59 25.26 -15.50
C GLY A 228 -13.01 26.69 -15.68
N ASP A 229 -13.67 27.73 -15.20
CA ASP A 229 -13.16 29.10 -15.15
C ASP A 229 -12.56 29.45 -13.77
N ALA A 230 -12.39 28.48 -12.89
CA ALA A 230 -11.75 28.68 -11.60
C ALA A 230 -10.32 29.21 -11.75
N ASP A 231 -10.01 30.24 -10.99
CA ASP A 231 -8.64 30.72 -10.79
C ASP A 231 -8.01 30.10 -9.53
N LEU A 232 -6.74 30.37 -9.29
CA LEU A 232 -5.99 29.85 -8.15
C LEU A 232 -6.64 30.24 -6.81
N ALA A 233 -7.21 31.45 -6.70
CA ALA A 233 -7.82 31.90 -5.45
C ALA A 233 -9.10 31.12 -5.13
N ARG A 234 -9.89 30.75 -6.15
CA ARG A 234 -11.06 29.90 -5.99
C ARG A 234 -10.70 28.48 -5.58
N PHE A 235 -9.63 27.90 -6.18
CA PHE A 235 -9.10 26.61 -5.76
C PHE A 235 -8.65 26.64 -4.30
N ASP A 236 -7.83 27.63 -3.93
CA ASP A 236 -7.27 27.76 -2.58
C ASP A 236 -8.37 27.86 -1.52
N ALA A 237 -9.39 28.71 -1.77
CA ALA A 237 -10.49 28.87 -0.82
C ALA A 237 -11.43 27.64 -0.75
N ALA A 238 -11.64 26.94 -1.88
CA ALA A 238 -12.42 25.70 -1.88
C ALA A 238 -11.66 24.56 -1.17
N LEU A 239 -10.35 24.45 -1.36
CA LEU A 239 -9.47 23.51 -0.64
C LEU A 239 -9.54 23.76 0.88
N ASP A 240 -9.41 25.03 1.28
CA ASP A 240 -9.48 25.43 2.69
C ASP A 240 -10.80 24.99 3.35
N ALA A 241 -11.93 25.31 2.71
CA ALA A 241 -13.25 24.96 3.22
C ALA A 241 -13.48 23.43 3.29
N VAL A 242 -13.02 22.70 2.28
CA VAL A 242 -13.23 21.24 2.20
C VAL A 242 -12.33 20.49 3.17
N LEU A 243 -11.04 20.85 3.28
CA LEU A 243 -10.10 20.16 4.16
C LEU A 243 -10.29 20.53 5.64
N ALA A 244 -10.95 21.65 5.95
CA ALA A 244 -11.34 22.03 7.31
C ALA A 244 -12.59 21.31 7.80
N ASP A 245 -13.37 20.66 6.93
CA ASP A 245 -14.64 20.02 7.31
C ASP A 245 -14.40 18.69 8.04
N GLU A 246 -14.82 18.61 9.31
CA GLU A 246 -14.75 17.38 10.13
C GLU A 246 -15.55 16.19 9.53
N ALA A 247 -16.41 16.43 8.53
CA ALA A 247 -17.10 15.38 7.79
C ALA A 247 -16.26 14.80 6.64
N VAL A 248 -15.03 15.29 6.42
CA VAL A 248 -14.11 14.86 5.38
C VAL A 248 -12.90 14.21 6.03
N ASP A 249 -12.68 12.92 5.74
CA ASP A 249 -11.56 12.16 6.27
C ASP A 249 -10.35 12.17 5.31
N GLY A 250 -10.60 12.37 4.01
CA GLY A 250 -9.57 12.48 2.99
C GLY A 250 -10.08 13.16 1.71
N ALA A 251 -9.19 13.55 0.81
CA ALA A 251 -9.58 14.23 -0.40
C ALA A 251 -8.83 13.79 -1.66
N VAL A 252 -9.55 13.75 -2.79
CA VAL A 252 -8.97 13.69 -4.13
C VAL A 252 -9.13 15.05 -4.79
N VAL A 253 -8.01 15.67 -5.16
CA VAL A 253 -7.97 16.98 -5.79
C VAL A 253 -7.60 16.85 -7.26
N LEU A 254 -8.53 17.19 -8.14
CA LEU A 254 -8.35 17.08 -9.58
C LEU A 254 -8.23 18.46 -10.23
N SER A 255 -7.32 18.59 -11.18
CA SER A 255 -7.19 19.78 -12.02
C SER A 255 -7.07 19.39 -13.49
N VAL A 256 -7.98 19.89 -14.31
CA VAL A 256 -7.81 19.86 -15.77
C VAL A 256 -7.11 21.13 -16.22
N PRO A 257 -6.26 21.08 -17.27
CA PRO A 257 -5.49 22.23 -17.72
C PRO A 257 -6.38 23.41 -18.11
N THR A 258 -6.07 24.60 -17.58
CA THR A 258 -6.66 25.89 -17.97
C THR A 258 -5.56 26.92 -18.17
N ALA A 259 -5.89 28.08 -18.74
CA ALA A 259 -4.96 29.20 -18.88
C ALA A 259 -5.10 30.24 -17.72
N LEU A 260 -5.81 29.88 -16.65
CA LEU A 260 -6.17 30.84 -15.59
C LEU A 260 -5.20 30.81 -14.41
N TYR A 261 -4.39 29.76 -14.30
CA TYR A 261 -3.35 29.62 -13.28
C TYR A 261 -2.22 28.72 -13.78
N GLU A 262 -1.05 28.86 -13.18
CA GLU A 262 0.05 27.91 -13.32
C GLU A 262 -0.19 26.71 -12.41
N VAL A 263 -0.04 25.48 -12.93
CA VAL A 263 -0.33 24.24 -12.18
C VAL A 263 0.63 24.05 -11.00
N ASP A 264 1.90 24.50 -11.16
CA ASP A 264 2.89 24.50 -10.08
C ASP A 264 2.39 25.32 -8.87
N ALA A 265 1.78 26.50 -9.11
CA ALA A 265 1.21 27.31 -8.03
C ALA A 265 -0.01 26.66 -7.36
N LEU A 266 -0.76 25.81 -8.08
CA LEU A 266 -1.82 25.00 -7.48
C LEU A 266 -1.24 23.90 -6.60
N ALA A 267 -0.16 23.24 -7.03
CA ALA A 267 0.52 22.22 -6.23
C ALA A 267 0.98 22.79 -4.87
N ASP A 268 1.58 23.99 -4.84
CA ASP A 268 1.92 24.67 -3.59
C ASP A 268 0.69 24.89 -2.70
N ARG A 269 -0.46 25.31 -3.28
CA ARG A 269 -1.69 25.52 -2.48
C ARG A 269 -2.24 24.24 -1.91
N ILE A 270 -2.23 23.16 -2.68
CA ILE A 270 -2.65 21.84 -2.20
C ILE A 270 -1.78 21.41 -1.03
N GLY A 271 -0.45 21.53 -1.17
CA GLY A 271 0.50 21.20 -0.12
C GLY A 271 0.36 22.05 1.14
N ASP A 272 0.23 23.39 0.98
CA ASP A 272 0.03 24.31 2.08
C ASP A 272 -1.25 23.96 2.89
N ARG A 273 -2.39 23.73 2.19
CA ARG A 273 -3.67 23.41 2.84
C ARG A 273 -3.69 22.03 3.46
N GLN A 274 -3.10 21.05 2.81
CA GLN A 274 -2.93 19.72 3.39
C GLN A 274 -2.12 19.79 4.69
N THR A 275 -1.02 20.52 4.70
CA THR A 275 -0.16 20.71 5.89
C THR A 275 -0.90 21.45 7.02
N GLU A 276 -1.74 22.46 6.67
CA GLU A 276 -2.51 23.25 7.64
C GLU A 276 -3.59 22.43 8.33
N HIS A 277 -4.34 21.62 7.58
CA HIS A 277 -5.49 20.87 8.10
C HIS A 277 -5.14 19.45 8.53
N GLY A 278 -4.07 18.85 8.02
CA GLY A 278 -3.67 17.48 8.33
C GLY A 278 -4.57 16.41 7.70
N THR A 279 -5.48 16.79 6.81
CA THR A 279 -6.34 15.86 6.07
C THR A 279 -5.56 15.26 4.91
N PRO A 280 -5.49 13.91 4.75
CA PRO A 280 -4.74 13.30 3.66
C PRO A 280 -5.32 13.65 2.29
N VAL A 281 -4.42 13.93 1.34
CA VAL A 281 -4.77 14.35 -0.02
C VAL A 281 -4.03 13.50 -1.04
N VAL A 282 -4.74 13.12 -2.09
CA VAL A 282 -4.15 12.59 -3.32
C VAL A 282 -4.52 13.52 -4.47
N ALA A 283 -3.55 13.85 -5.32
CA ALA A 283 -3.77 14.75 -6.44
C ALA A 283 -3.96 14.00 -7.77
N CYS A 284 -4.77 14.57 -8.63
CA CYS A 284 -4.91 14.22 -10.05
C CYS A 284 -4.75 15.46 -10.90
N LEU A 285 -3.54 16.02 -10.96
CA LEU A 285 -3.21 17.13 -11.82
C LEU A 285 -3.00 16.59 -13.23
N MET A 286 -3.99 16.80 -14.09
CA MET A 286 -3.99 16.27 -15.44
C MET A 286 -3.30 17.25 -16.39
N GLY A 287 -2.49 16.74 -17.32
CA GLY A 287 -1.80 17.55 -18.31
C GLY A 287 -0.52 16.89 -18.78
N GLY A 288 0.34 17.69 -19.45
CA GLY A 288 1.68 17.26 -19.85
C GLY A 288 2.74 17.81 -18.92
N GLU A 289 3.89 18.22 -19.47
CA GLU A 289 5.05 18.72 -18.71
C GLU A 289 4.76 19.69 -17.55
N PRO A 290 3.76 20.61 -17.60
CA PRO A 290 3.42 21.40 -16.42
C PRO A 290 2.88 20.57 -15.24
N ALA A 291 2.10 19.52 -15.52
CA ALA A 291 1.58 18.64 -14.48
C ALA A 291 2.69 17.73 -13.90
N ASP A 292 3.68 17.35 -14.74
CA ASP A 292 4.83 16.58 -14.27
C ASP A 292 5.68 17.41 -13.27
N ARG A 293 5.94 18.71 -13.57
CA ARG A 293 6.63 19.60 -12.61
C ARG A 293 5.81 19.86 -11.34
N ALA A 294 4.51 20.00 -11.46
CA ALA A 294 3.63 20.16 -10.32
C ALA A 294 3.63 18.90 -9.43
N ALA A 295 3.78 17.71 -10.03
CA ALA A 295 3.95 16.47 -9.29
C ALA A 295 5.25 16.46 -8.45
N ASP A 296 6.35 17.00 -8.98
CA ASP A 296 7.59 17.17 -8.22
C ASP A 296 7.37 18.09 -7.00
N THR A 297 6.63 19.20 -7.18
CA THR A 297 6.25 20.09 -6.08
C THR A 297 5.37 19.38 -5.03
N LEU A 298 4.35 18.63 -5.47
CA LEU A 298 3.50 17.86 -4.56
C LEU A 298 4.29 16.80 -3.77
N ALA A 299 5.30 16.20 -4.40
CA ALA A 299 6.15 15.20 -3.73
C ALA A 299 6.93 15.81 -2.55
N GLU A 300 7.29 17.10 -2.57
CA GLU A 300 7.91 17.79 -1.43
C GLU A 300 6.98 17.84 -0.20
N TYR A 301 5.65 17.77 -0.42
CA TYR A 301 4.63 17.68 0.63
C TYR A 301 4.19 16.23 0.91
N GLY A 302 4.82 15.24 0.29
CA GLY A 302 4.42 13.83 0.40
C GLY A 302 3.08 13.52 -0.25
N ILE A 303 2.59 14.34 -1.18
CA ILE A 303 1.32 14.17 -1.88
C ILE A 303 1.56 13.49 -3.23
N PRO A 304 1.09 12.25 -3.46
CA PRO A 304 1.22 11.61 -4.76
C PRO A 304 0.29 12.24 -5.79
N ASN A 305 0.76 12.28 -7.04
CA ASN A 305 -0.03 12.73 -8.18
C ASN A 305 -0.28 11.57 -9.17
N HIS A 306 -1.54 11.27 -9.44
CA HIS A 306 -1.93 10.23 -10.39
C HIS A 306 -2.70 10.81 -11.57
N PHE A 307 -2.38 10.38 -12.79
CA PHE A 307 -3.17 10.78 -13.95
C PHE A 307 -4.57 10.14 -13.93
N ASP A 308 -4.68 8.91 -13.41
CA ASP A 308 -5.92 8.15 -13.34
C ASP A 308 -6.57 8.29 -11.95
N PRO A 309 -7.80 8.86 -11.87
CA PRO A 309 -8.52 8.98 -10.59
C PRO A 309 -8.76 7.67 -9.86
N ALA A 310 -8.92 6.55 -10.57
CA ALA A 310 -9.11 5.26 -9.93
C ALA A 310 -7.88 4.84 -9.09
N ARG A 311 -6.67 5.19 -9.53
CA ARG A 311 -5.44 4.96 -8.76
C ARG A 311 -5.40 5.83 -7.51
N ALA A 312 -5.83 7.10 -7.61
CA ALA A 312 -5.90 8.00 -6.47
C ALA A 312 -6.86 7.46 -5.39
N VAL A 313 -8.03 6.98 -5.79
CA VAL A 313 -9.02 6.38 -4.89
C VAL A 313 -8.48 5.10 -4.27
N ALA A 314 -7.86 4.21 -5.06
CA ALA A 314 -7.28 2.95 -4.55
C ALA A 314 -6.15 3.21 -3.52
N SER A 315 -5.36 4.27 -3.70
CA SER A 315 -4.34 4.65 -2.72
C SER A 315 -4.96 5.13 -1.40
N LEU A 316 -6.02 5.96 -1.46
CA LEU A 316 -6.76 6.40 -0.26
C LEU A 316 -7.47 5.22 0.42
N GLU A 317 -8.02 4.28 -0.33
CA GLU A 317 -8.61 3.07 0.21
C GLU A 317 -7.57 2.26 1.01
N ALA A 318 -6.37 2.08 0.46
CA ALA A 318 -5.28 1.39 1.17
C ALA A 318 -4.83 2.15 2.44
N LEU A 319 -4.87 3.49 2.44
CA LEU A 319 -4.59 4.30 3.63
C LEU A 319 -5.66 4.10 4.71
N ALA A 320 -6.94 4.01 4.31
CA ALA A 320 -8.06 3.69 5.21
C ALA A 320 -7.95 2.27 5.77
N ASP A 321 -7.60 1.30 4.91
CA ASP A 321 -7.37 -0.09 5.32
C ASP A 321 -6.24 -0.18 6.35
N TYR A 322 -5.15 0.58 6.16
CA TYR A 322 -4.07 0.62 7.13
C TYR A 322 -4.51 1.26 8.47
N GLY A 323 -5.38 2.26 8.46
CA GLY A 323 -5.99 2.81 9.67
C GLY A 323 -6.69 1.73 10.48
N ASP A 324 -7.53 0.90 9.83
CA ASP A 324 -8.21 -0.23 10.47
C ASP A 324 -7.23 -1.31 10.97
N ILE A 325 -6.13 -1.56 10.23
CA ILE A 325 -5.10 -2.52 10.61
C ILE A 325 -4.38 -2.05 11.87
N ARG A 326 -3.95 -0.81 11.93
CA ARG A 326 -3.24 -0.21 13.05
C ARG A 326 -4.07 -0.26 14.34
N ASP A 327 -5.37 -0.06 14.23
CA ASP A 327 -6.29 -0.02 15.36
C ASP A 327 -6.84 -1.41 15.73
N ARG A 328 -6.43 -2.46 15.01
CA ARG A 328 -6.90 -3.85 15.22
C ARG A 328 -6.27 -4.47 16.46
N GLU A 329 -7.12 -4.99 17.34
CA GLU A 329 -6.68 -5.87 18.41
C GLU A 329 -6.65 -7.33 17.93
N TYR A 330 -5.48 -7.96 17.97
CA TYR A 330 -5.34 -9.37 17.61
C TYR A 330 -5.65 -10.25 18.82
N GLU A 331 -6.64 -11.16 18.67
CA GLU A 331 -6.93 -12.14 19.69
C GLU A 331 -5.81 -13.19 19.74
N THR A 332 -5.27 -13.43 20.93
CA THR A 332 -4.34 -14.54 21.12
C THR A 332 -5.08 -15.86 20.86
N PRO A 333 -4.63 -16.71 19.93
CA PRO A 333 -5.26 -17.98 19.65
C PRO A 333 -5.37 -18.82 20.91
N THR A 334 -6.52 -19.48 21.11
CA THR A 334 -6.69 -20.38 22.23
C THR A 334 -5.72 -21.56 22.10
N GLU A 335 -4.79 -21.69 23.03
CA GLU A 335 -3.91 -22.86 23.09
C GLU A 335 -4.73 -24.07 23.57
N PHE A 336 -4.81 -25.07 22.74
CA PHE A 336 -5.38 -26.36 23.10
C PHE A 336 -4.27 -27.31 23.57
N ALA A 337 -4.55 -28.11 24.58
CA ALA A 337 -3.66 -29.17 25.00
C ALA A 337 -3.66 -30.29 23.94
N VAL A 338 -2.70 -30.24 23.04
CA VAL A 338 -2.53 -31.21 21.95
C VAL A 338 -1.27 -32.07 22.20
N ASP A 339 -1.40 -33.37 21.94
CA ASP A 339 -0.26 -34.29 21.96
C ASP A 339 0.39 -34.34 20.57
N ARG A 340 1.22 -33.29 20.31
CA ARG A 340 1.93 -33.18 19.02
C ARG A 340 2.87 -34.36 18.75
N GLU A 341 3.53 -34.87 19.77
CA GLU A 341 4.46 -36.02 19.65
C GLU A 341 3.70 -37.23 19.13
N ARG A 342 2.53 -37.54 19.73
CA ARG A 342 1.68 -38.65 19.30
C ARG A 342 1.12 -38.41 17.89
N ALA A 343 0.75 -37.18 17.54
CA ALA A 343 0.25 -36.85 16.20
C ALA A 343 1.34 -37.10 15.13
N PHE A 344 2.57 -36.66 15.38
CA PHE A 344 3.69 -36.91 14.46
C PHE A 344 4.03 -38.39 14.33
N GLU A 345 4.01 -39.18 15.42
CA GLU A 345 4.16 -40.64 15.34
C GLU A 345 3.14 -41.30 14.42
N ILE A 346 1.89 -40.89 14.52
CA ILE A 346 0.80 -41.46 13.68
C ILE A 346 1.02 -41.10 12.20
N LEU A 347 1.39 -39.86 11.91
CA LEU A 347 1.66 -39.42 10.54
C LEU A 347 2.88 -40.12 9.94
N ALA A 348 3.97 -40.25 10.71
CA ALA A 348 5.17 -40.96 10.27
C ALA A 348 4.90 -42.45 9.98
N GLN A 349 4.04 -43.12 10.77
CA GLN A 349 3.63 -44.49 10.50
C GLN A 349 2.79 -44.62 9.25
N ALA A 350 2.02 -43.59 8.85
CA ALA A 350 1.28 -43.56 7.59
C ALA A 350 2.23 -43.38 6.41
N ASP A 351 3.18 -42.48 6.51
CA ASP A 351 4.21 -42.21 5.50
C ASP A 351 5.08 -43.45 5.21
N ASP A 352 5.52 -44.14 6.27
CA ASP A 352 6.25 -45.42 6.15
C ASP A 352 5.48 -46.51 5.38
N ARG A 353 4.17 -46.42 5.29
CA ARG A 353 3.32 -47.35 4.53
C ARG A 353 3.07 -46.93 3.09
N GLU A 354 3.60 -45.80 2.66
CA GLU A 354 3.40 -45.19 1.34
C GLU A 354 1.87 -45.08 0.98
N VAL A 355 1.08 -44.63 1.96
CA VAL A 355 -0.37 -44.42 1.74
C VAL A 355 -0.73 -42.94 1.89
N ASP A 356 -1.57 -42.45 0.97
CA ASP A 356 -2.01 -41.05 0.94
C ASP A 356 -3.26 -40.78 1.83
N TYR A 357 -3.62 -41.75 2.70
CA TYR A 357 -4.77 -41.61 3.58
C TYR A 357 -4.57 -42.34 4.91
N LEU A 358 -5.17 -41.78 5.96
CA LEU A 358 -5.29 -42.41 7.27
C LEU A 358 -6.54 -43.32 7.33
N GLY A 359 -6.40 -44.52 7.87
CA GLY A 359 -7.50 -45.41 8.17
C GLY A 359 -8.11 -45.14 9.55
N VAL A 360 -8.11 -46.16 10.41
CA VAL A 360 -8.58 -46.03 11.80
C VAL A 360 -7.70 -45.10 12.63
N GLU A 361 -6.45 -44.90 12.24
CA GLU A 361 -5.48 -44.00 12.85
C GLU A 361 -5.93 -42.54 12.81
N ALA A 362 -6.83 -42.17 11.88
CA ALA A 362 -7.43 -40.83 11.86
C ALA A 362 -8.11 -40.49 13.20
N MET A 363 -8.76 -41.49 13.82
CA MET A 363 -9.39 -41.30 15.13
C MET A 363 -8.35 -41.05 16.24
N GLU A 364 -7.20 -41.72 16.17
CA GLU A 364 -6.11 -41.48 17.13
C GLU A 364 -5.46 -40.13 16.91
N LEU A 365 -5.31 -39.68 15.66
CA LEU A 365 -4.84 -38.34 15.30
C LEU A 365 -5.80 -37.26 15.82
N LEU A 366 -7.09 -37.41 15.61
CA LEU A 366 -8.11 -36.51 16.16
C LEU A 366 -8.09 -36.48 17.68
N ALA A 367 -7.93 -37.63 18.33
CA ALA A 367 -7.84 -37.73 19.78
C ALA A 367 -6.58 -37.05 20.33
N ALA A 368 -5.43 -37.10 19.61
CA ALA A 368 -4.23 -36.36 19.96
C ALA A 368 -4.44 -34.83 19.94
N TYR A 369 -5.38 -34.35 19.12
CA TYR A 369 -5.81 -32.95 19.07
C TYR A 369 -7.02 -32.63 19.98
N GLY A 370 -7.42 -33.55 20.87
CA GLY A 370 -8.52 -33.35 21.78
C GLY A 370 -9.91 -33.39 21.10
N ILE A 371 -10.00 -33.87 19.88
CA ILE A 371 -11.24 -34.02 19.12
C ILE A 371 -11.75 -35.43 19.39
N PRO A 372 -12.97 -35.60 20.01
CA PRO A 372 -13.52 -36.91 20.42
C PRO A 372 -13.99 -37.76 19.24
#